data_ba5bd171aaa541f4c7a97f7415759401
#
_entry.id   ba5bd171aaa541f4c7a97f7415759401
#
_cell.length_a   1.000
_cell.length_b   1.000
_cell.length_c   1.000
_cell.angle_alpha   90.00
_cell.angle_beta   90.00
_cell.angle_gamma   90.00
#
_symmetry.space_group_name_H-M   'P 1'
#
loop_
_entity.id
_entity.type
_entity.pdbx_description
1 polymer ?
#
loop_
_entity_poly.entity_id
_entity_poly.type
_entity_poly.pdbx_seq_one_letter_code
_entity_poly.pdbx_strand_id
1 'polypeptide(L)'
;MLYCFRRTAVVPRDTHEGKTMRLERFTDKAQEAFQEAQEIMHEQHHTQLDVEHIFLAMLRQREGLTNRALGRLGVDTDTISQRVERELEKSPKVYGQYGYGNQVYITPRTQRLVKRAEEEAARLNDQYVGIEHLLIAISGEREGASSRILNSFGIDQDRVYQA
;
A
#
# COMPACT_ATOMS: atom_id res chain seq x y z
N MET A 1 -35.19 -2.76 -6.12
CA MET A 1 -34.29 -1.72 -5.59
C MET A 1 -32.93 -1.94 -6.19
N LEU A 2 -32.62 -1.13 -7.19
CA LEU A 2 -31.34 -1.15 -7.89
C LEU A 2 -30.40 -0.19 -7.18
N TYR A 3 -29.45 -0.70 -6.42
CA TYR A 3 -28.31 0.06 -5.93
C TYR A 3 -27.31 0.20 -7.09
N CYS A 4 -27.41 1.30 -7.84
CA CYS A 4 -26.34 1.75 -8.71
C CYS A 4 -25.15 2.19 -7.84
N PHE A 5 -24.22 1.29 -7.59
CA PHE A 5 -22.88 1.64 -7.19
C PHE A 5 -22.22 2.33 -8.40
N ARG A 6 -22.29 3.65 -8.44
CA ARG A 6 -21.45 4.42 -9.33
C ARG A 6 -20.01 4.22 -8.88
N ARG A 7 -19.29 3.38 -9.64
CA ARG A 7 -17.84 3.36 -9.67
C ARG A 7 -17.37 4.79 -9.98
N THR A 8 -16.98 5.53 -8.98
CA THR A 8 -16.18 6.73 -9.18
C THR A 8 -14.78 6.27 -9.54
N ALA A 9 -14.57 6.00 -10.81
CA ALA A 9 -13.24 5.89 -11.36
C ALA A 9 -12.52 7.22 -11.08
N VAL A 10 -11.45 7.18 -10.31
CA VAL A 10 -10.52 8.28 -10.21
C VAL A 10 -9.80 8.37 -11.55
N VAL A 11 -10.33 9.18 -12.45
CA VAL A 11 -9.69 9.53 -13.72
C VAL A 11 -9.12 10.94 -13.56
N PRO A 12 -7.82 11.12 -13.50
CA PRO A 12 -7.24 12.43 -13.74
C PRO A 12 -7.05 12.61 -15.25
N ARG A 13 -7.68 13.64 -15.83
CA ARG A 13 -7.33 14.14 -17.16
C ARG A 13 -6.10 15.03 -17.08
N ASP A 14 -5.12 14.67 -17.88
CA ASP A 14 -3.96 15.40 -18.40
C ASP A 14 -3.60 16.79 -17.85
N THR A 15 -2.40 16.93 -17.26
CA THR A 15 -1.19 17.59 -17.78
C THR A 15 -0.14 17.68 -16.67
N HIS A 16 1.08 17.33 -17.01
CA HIS A 16 2.33 17.25 -16.21
C HIS A 16 2.52 15.99 -15.37
N GLU A 17 3.22 15.02 -15.98
CA GLU A 17 4.06 13.95 -15.40
C GLU A 17 3.69 13.37 -14.02
N GLY A 18 2.42 13.06 -13.80
CA GLY A 18 1.99 12.12 -12.77
C GLY A 18 1.59 10.82 -13.45
N LYS A 19 2.44 9.82 -13.49
CA LYS A 19 2.06 8.49 -13.98
C LYS A 19 0.89 7.98 -13.15
N THR A 20 -0.30 8.04 -13.74
CA THR A 20 -1.52 7.45 -13.18
C THR A 20 -1.27 5.95 -12.94
N MET A 21 -1.41 5.50 -11.70
CA MET A 21 -1.37 4.07 -11.40
C MET A 21 -2.52 3.36 -12.11
N ARG A 22 -2.19 2.37 -12.93
CA ARG A 22 -3.20 1.53 -13.60
C ARG A 22 -3.68 0.46 -12.62
N LEU A 23 -4.60 0.84 -11.73
CA LEU A 23 -5.19 -0.09 -10.76
C LEU A 23 -6.09 -1.16 -11.39
N GLU A 24 -6.37 -1.05 -12.68
CA GLU A 24 -7.18 -2.02 -13.45
C GLU A 24 -6.58 -3.44 -13.46
N ARG A 25 -5.25 -3.54 -13.26
CA ARG A 25 -4.53 -4.80 -13.16
C ARG A 25 -4.38 -5.32 -11.73
N PHE A 26 -5.00 -4.63 -10.77
CA PHE A 26 -4.95 -5.01 -9.37
C PHE A 26 -6.22 -5.76 -8.97
N THR A 27 -6.09 -6.75 -8.09
CA THR A 27 -7.24 -7.44 -7.50
C THR A 27 -8.11 -6.46 -6.71
N ASP A 28 -9.38 -6.79 -6.50
CA ASP A 28 -10.30 -5.95 -5.71
C ASP A 28 -9.72 -5.65 -4.31
N LYS A 29 -9.12 -6.65 -3.67
CA LYS A 29 -8.48 -6.47 -2.35
C LYS A 29 -7.27 -5.55 -2.37
N ALA A 30 -6.46 -5.59 -3.43
CA ALA A 30 -5.36 -4.66 -3.60
C ALA A 30 -5.87 -3.24 -3.89
N GLN A 31 -6.92 -3.09 -4.69
CA GLN A 31 -7.57 -1.79 -4.93
C GLN A 31 -8.16 -1.20 -3.63
N GLU A 32 -8.84 -2.01 -2.82
CA GLU A 32 -9.34 -1.62 -1.49
C GLU A 32 -8.19 -1.12 -0.59
N ALA A 33 -7.04 -1.79 -0.60
CA ALA A 33 -5.88 -1.36 0.17
C ALA A 33 -5.34 0.02 -0.29
N PHE A 34 -5.34 0.31 -1.59
CA PHE A 34 -4.96 1.63 -2.09
C PHE A 34 -5.97 2.72 -1.70
N GLN A 35 -7.28 2.41 -1.70
CA GLN A 35 -8.31 3.34 -1.25
C GLN A 35 -8.17 3.65 0.24
N GLU A 36 -8.05 2.64 1.08
CA GLU A 36 -7.79 2.78 2.51
C GLU A 36 -6.50 3.56 2.79
N ALA A 37 -5.44 3.31 2.00
CA ALA A 37 -4.18 4.04 2.12
C ALA A 37 -4.33 5.54 1.85
N GLN A 38 -5.20 5.92 0.89
CA GLN A 38 -5.54 7.33 0.64
C GLN A 38 -6.31 7.94 1.81
N GLU A 39 -7.24 7.20 2.41
CA GLU A 39 -7.97 7.65 3.60
C GLU A 39 -7.00 7.87 4.77
N ILE A 40 -6.09 6.94 5.03
CA ILE A 40 -5.04 7.07 6.05
C ILE A 40 -4.17 8.31 5.78
N MET A 41 -3.77 8.53 4.53
CA MET A 41 -2.98 9.70 4.13
C MET A 41 -3.71 11.00 4.48
N HIS A 42 -5.00 11.08 4.18
CA HIS A 42 -5.84 12.25 4.48
C HIS A 42 -6.05 12.45 6.00
N GLU A 43 -6.37 11.38 6.73
CA GLU A 43 -6.53 11.40 8.19
C GLU A 43 -5.27 11.89 8.91
N GLN A 44 -4.10 11.51 8.39
CA GLN A 44 -2.79 11.89 8.92
C GLN A 44 -2.33 13.29 8.45
N HIS A 45 -3.11 13.98 7.61
CA HIS A 45 -2.75 15.26 6.98
C HIS A 45 -1.47 15.21 6.15
N HIS A 46 -1.17 14.08 5.52
CA HIS A 46 -0.06 13.94 4.61
C HIS A 46 -0.44 14.36 3.19
N THR A 47 0.53 14.88 2.43
CA THR A 47 0.31 15.39 1.08
C THR A 47 0.60 14.38 -0.02
N GLN A 48 1.29 13.30 0.31
CA GLN A 48 1.70 12.27 -0.65
C GLN A 48 1.43 10.89 -0.08
N LEU A 49 0.99 9.99 -0.97
CA LEU A 49 0.81 8.58 -0.66
C LEU A 49 2.16 7.86 -0.72
N ASP A 50 2.60 7.34 0.42
CA ASP A 50 3.84 6.58 0.53
C ASP A 50 3.59 5.10 0.85
N VAL A 51 4.62 4.29 0.77
CA VAL A 51 4.59 2.83 0.99
C VAL A 51 4.00 2.46 2.35
N GLU A 52 4.33 3.22 3.40
CA GLU A 52 3.84 3.00 4.76
C GLU A 52 2.30 3.13 4.86
N HIS A 53 1.66 4.02 4.10
CA HIS A 53 0.20 4.11 4.05
C HIS A 53 -0.42 2.83 3.46
N ILE A 54 0.17 2.33 2.37
CA ILE A 54 -0.30 1.10 1.71
C ILE A 54 -0.11 -0.10 2.64
N PHE A 55 1.04 -0.21 3.28
CA PHE A 55 1.32 -1.30 4.20
C PHE A 55 0.38 -1.29 5.40
N LEU A 56 0.12 -0.12 5.98
CA LEU A 56 -0.83 0.02 7.08
C LEU A 56 -2.25 -0.36 6.64
N ALA A 57 -2.69 0.07 5.45
CA ALA A 57 -3.98 -0.33 4.89
C ALA A 57 -4.10 -1.85 4.74
N MET A 58 -3.04 -2.51 4.24
CA MET A 58 -3.00 -3.97 4.12
C MET A 58 -3.10 -4.67 5.49
N LEU A 59 -2.47 -4.12 6.53
CA LEU A 59 -2.54 -4.62 7.90
C LEU A 59 -3.92 -4.42 8.53
N ARG A 60 -4.62 -3.34 8.18
CA ARG A 60 -6.00 -3.07 8.65
C ARG A 60 -7.04 -4.02 8.07
N GLN A 61 -6.77 -4.69 6.97
CA GLN A 61 -7.58 -5.80 6.47
C GLN A 61 -7.40 -7.04 7.36
N ARG A 62 -8.04 -7.05 8.55
CA ARG A 62 -7.76 -8.01 9.63
C ARG A 62 -7.81 -9.48 9.23
N GLU A 63 -8.75 -9.87 8.37
CA GLU A 63 -8.86 -11.24 7.82
C GLU A 63 -8.14 -11.38 6.47
N GLY A 64 -7.37 -10.34 6.09
CA GLY A 64 -6.64 -10.29 4.83
C GLY A 64 -5.43 -11.21 4.80
N LEU A 65 -4.93 -11.39 3.59
CA LEU A 65 -3.78 -12.25 3.32
C LEU A 65 -2.53 -11.80 4.09
N THR A 66 -2.29 -10.49 4.22
CA THR A 66 -1.15 -9.93 4.95
C THR A 66 -1.11 -10.43 6.40
N ASN A 67 -2.24 -10.31 7.13
CA ASN A 67 -2.30 -10.75 8.52
C ASN A 67 -2.15 -12.26 8.65
N ARG A 68 -2.72 -13.04 7.73
CA ARG A 68 -2.56 -14.50 7.73
C ARG A 68 -1.12 -14.93 7.45
N ALA A 69 -0.47 -14.32 6.47
CA ALA A 69 0.92 -14.62 6.13
C ALA A 69 1.86 -14.26 7.29
N LEU A 70 1.76 -13.06 7.84
CA LEU A 70 2.58 -12.63 8.97
C LEU A 70 2.30 -13.45 10.24
N GLY A 71 1.05 -13.81 10.49
CA GLY A 71 0.66 -14.70 11.58
C GLY A 71 1.27 -16.10 11.46
N ARG A 72 1.35 -16.66 10.25
CA ARG A 72 2.06 -17.95 10.00
C ARG A 72 3.55 -17.84 10.29
N LEU A 73 4.14 -16.66 10.09
CA LEU A 73 5.54 -16.39 10.43
C LEU A 73 5.75 -16.12 11.93
N GLY A 74 4.69 -16.23 12.73
CA GLY A 74 4.74 -16.11 14.19
C GLY A 74 4.84 -14.68 14.70
N VAL A 75 4.41 -13.69 13.90
CA VAL A 75 4.50 -12.28 14.27
C VAL A 75 3.13 -11.69 14.57
N ASP A 76 3.07 -10.92 15.65
CA ASP A 76 1.89 -10.13 16.01
C ASP A 76 1.75 -8.92 15.07
N THR A 77 0.71 -8.94 14.25
CA THR A 77 0.44 -7.91 13.25
C THR A 77 0.01 -6.58 13.86
N ASP A 78 -0.57 -6.59 15.06
CA ASP A 78 -0.91 -5.35 15.78
C ASP A 78 0.35 -4.60 16.20
N THR A 79 1.39 -5.30 16.62
CA THR A 79 2.70 -4.71 16.92
C THR A 79 3.35 -4.09 15.68
N ILE A 80 3.26 -4.76 14.53
CA ILE A 80 3.76 -4.22 13.24
C ILE A 80 2.97 -2.96 12.88
N SER A 81 1.64 -3.00 12.95
CA SER A 81 0.77 -1.85 12.64
C SER A 81 1.14 -0.62 13.47
N GLN A 82 1.30 -0.77 14.78
CA GLN A 82 1.71 0.32 15.67
C GLN A 82 3.08 0.91 15.30
N ARG A 83 4.03 0.09 14.86
CA ARG A 83 5.33 0.59 14.40
C ARG A 83 5.23 1.36 13.09
N VAL A 84 4.41 0.89 12.15
CA VAL A 84 4.15 1.60 10.89
C VAL A 84 3.46 2.94 11.16
N GLU A 85 2.46 2.97 12.05
CA GLU A 85 1.79 4.21 12.45
C GLU A 85 2.77 5.23 13.05
N ARG A 86 3.68 4.80 13.92
CA ARG A 86 4.74 5.66 14.48
C ARG A 86 5.69 6.22 13.42
N GLU A 87 5.98 5.45 12.36
CA GLU A 87 6.78 5.96 11.23
C GLU A 87 6.02 7.03 10.45
N LEU A 88 4.72 6.82 10.21
CA LEU A 88 3.87 7.80 9.56
C LEU A 88 3.74 9.10 10.37
N GLU A 89 3.69 9.02 11.70
CA GLU A 89 3.63 10.19 12.59
C GLU A 89 4.85 11.12 12.43
N LYS A 90 5.99 10.61 12.01
CA LYS A 90 7.22 11.39 11.76
C LYS A 90 7.17 12.16 10.45
N SER A 91 6.26 11.83 9.55
CA SER A 91 6.13 12.49 8.26
C SER A 91 5.56 13.91 8.41
N PRO A 92 5.99 14.86 7.57
CA PRO A 92 5.49 16.24 7.61
C PRO A 92 3.97 16.28 7.41
N LYS A 93 3.29 17.03 8.29
CA LYS A 93 1.84 17.25 8.24
C LYS A 93 1.55 18.65 7.72
N VAL A 94 0.55 18.76 6.85
CA VAL A 94 0.09 20.04 6.33
C VAL A 94 -1.32 20.32 6.84
N TYR A 95 -1.44 21.34 7.66
CA TYR A 95 -2.71 21.83 8.19
C TYR A 95 -3.08 23.13 7.45
N GLY A 96 -4.20 23.18 6.77
CA GLY A 96 -4.72 24.39 6.13
C GLY A 96 -5.74 24.11 5.04
N GLN A 97 -6.48 25.15 4.64
CA GLN A 97 -7.46 25.12 3.54
C GLN A 97 -6.78 25.12 2.16
N TYR A 98 -5.75 24.33 1.96
CA TYR A 98 -5.35 24.03 0.61
C TYR A 98 -6.34 23.00 0.11
N GLY A 99 -7.20 23.44 -0.82
CA GLY A 99 -8.20 22.58 -1.40
C GLY A 99 -7.56 21.26 -1.79
N TYR A 100 -8.01 20.19 -1.16
CA TYR A 100 -7.72 18.84 -1.60
C TYR A 100 -8.35 18.71 -2.98
N GLY A 101 -7.62 19.13 -4.01
CA GLY A 101 -7.94 18.73 -5.37
C GLY A 101 -7.98 17.21 -5.37
N ASN A 102 -8.89 16.62 -6.14
CA ASN A 102 -9.05 15.16 -6.27
C ASN A 102 -7.79 14.43 -6.79
N GLN A 103 -6.62 15.03 -6.68
CA GLN A 103 -5.36 14.51 -7.20
C GLN A 103 -4.50 14.01 -6.06
N VAL A 104 -4.34 12.69 -6.00
CA VAL A 104 -3.42 12.02 -5.06
C VAL A 104 -2.04 11.97 -5.67
N TYR A 105 -1.08 12.62 -5.01
CA TYR A 105 0.32 12.50 -5.37
C TYR A 105 0.93 11.28 -4.71
N ILE A 106 1.67 10.49 -5.48
CA ILE A 106 2.37 9.31 -5.00
C ILE A 106 3.87 9.55 -4.95
N THR A 107 4.55 9.04 -3.94
CA THR A 107 6.00 9.16 -3.85
C THR A 107 6.71 8.34 -4.93
N PRO A 108 7.94 8.69 -5.32
CA PRO A 108 8.76 7.84 -6.20
C PRO A 108 8.96 6.42 -5.64
N ARG A 109 8.99 6.25 -4.31
CA ARG A 109 9.04 4.94 -3.65
C ARG A 109 7.78 4.14 -3.95
N THR A 110 6.62 4.74 -3.83
CA THR A 110 5.33 4.09 -4.16
C THR A 110 5.26 3.69 -5.63
N GLN A 111 5.75 4.52 -6.54
CA GLN A 111 5.85 4.14 -7.96
C GLN A 111 6.74 2.90 -8.17
N ARG A 112 7.89 2.86 -7.51
CA ARG A 112 8.78 1.68 -7.58
C ARG A 112 8.16 0.44 -6.95
N LEU A 113 7.42 0.60 -5.85
CA LEU A 113 6.69 -0.49 -5.22
C LEU A 113 5.68 -1.12 -6.18
N VAL A 114 4.85 -0.29 -6.81
CA VAL A 114 3.85 -0.75 -7.78
C VAL A 114 4.51 -1.52 -8.92
N LYS A 115 5.59 -0.96 -9.49
CA LYS A 115 6.33 -1.63 -10.56
C LYS A 115 6.88 -2.99 -10.11
N ARG A 116 7.47 -3.07 -8.91
CA ARG A 116 7.97 -4.34 -8.36
C ARG A 116 6.84 -5.34 -8.13
N ALA A 117 5.69 -4.91 -7.61
CA ALA A 117 4.54 -5.79 -7.44
C ALA A 117 4.04 -6.34 -8.79
N GLU A 118 4.04 -5.55 -9.86
CA GLU A 118 3.74 -6.01 -11.21
C GLU A 118 4.77 -7.02 -11.73
N GLU A 119 6.06 -6.79 -11.47
CA GLU A 119 7.14 -7.72 -11.81
C GLU A 119 7.01 -9.04 -11.06
N GLU A 120 6.61 -9.01 -9.78
CA GLU A 120 6.36 -10.22 -8.97
C GLU A 120 5.15 -11.01 -9.48
N ALA A 121 4.06 -10.33 -9.83
CA ALA A 121 2.89 -10.97 -10.43
C ALA A 121 3.27 -11.68 -11.75
N ALA A 122 4.03 -11.00 -12.60
CA ALA A 122 4.52 -11.61 -13.85
C ALA A 122 5.43 -12.81 -13.61
N ARG A 123 6.30 -12.75 -12.59
CA ARG A 123 7.20 -13.85 -12.20
C ARG A 123 6.44 -15.06 -11.70
N LEU A 124 5.34 -14.85 -10.98
CA LEU A 124 4.47 -15.91 -10.47
C LEU A 124 3.42 -16.37 -11.49
N ASN A 125 3.42 -15.81 -12.71
CA ASN A 125 2.46 -16.04 -13.77
C ASN A 125 1.01 -15.66 -13.40
N ASP A 126 0.86 -14.66 -12.54
CA ASP A 126 -0.44 -14.10 -12.17
C ASP A 126 -0.86 -12.99 -13.12
N GLN A 127 -2.14 -12.99 -13.49
CA GLN A 127 -2.71 -11.99 -14.40
C GLN A 127 -2.97 -10.65 -13.69
N TYR A 128 -3.18 -10.69 -12.38
CA TYR A 128 -3.51 -9.53 -11.56
C TYR A 128 -2.53 -9.38 -10.41
N VAL A 129 -2.27 -8.13 -10.03
CA VAL A 129 -1.45 -7.81 -8.88
C VAL A 129 -2.31 -7.89 -7.62
N GLY A 130 -2.00 -8.83 -6.74
CA GLY A 130 -2.68 -9.04 -5.47
C GLY A 130 -1.92 -8.45 -4.27
N ILE A 131 -2.52 -8.63 -3.10
CA ILE A 131 -1.92 -8.24 -1.81
C ILE A 131 -0.59 -8.97 -1.57
N GLU A 132 -0.48 -10.23 -2.01
CA GLU A 132 0.73 -11.05 -1.93
C GLU A 132 1.91 -10.40 -2.66
N HIS A 133 1.69 -9.91 -3.87
CA HIS A 133 2.73 -9.24 -4.67
C HIS A 133 3.17 -7.92 -4.03
N LEU A 134 2.22 -7.16 -3.47
CA LEU A 134 2.52 -5.95 -2.71
C LEU A 134 3.34 -6.26 -1.45
N LEU A 135 2.99 -7.31 -0.70
CA LEU A 135 3.73 -7.70 0.51
C LEU A 135 5.16 -8.14 0.19
N ILE A 136 5.34 -8.94 -0.87
CA ILE A 136 6.66 -9.35 -1.36
C ILE A 136 7.48 -8.11 -1.76
N ALA A 137 6.89 -7.19 -2.51
CA ALA A 137 7.58 -5.98 -2.96
C ALA A 137 7.97 -5.06 -1.78
N ILE A 138 7.11 -4.92 -0.76
CA ILE A 138 7.39 -4.16 0.47
C ILE A 138 8.56 -4.80 1.25
N SER A 139 8.52 -6.12 1.44
CA SER A 139 9.57 -6.82 2.19
C SER A 139 10.94 -6.77 1.50
N GLY A 140 10.95 -6.66 0.18
CA GLY A 140 12.17 -6.53 -0.62
C GLY A 140 12.69 -5.10 -0.82
N GLU A 141 12.03 -4.09 -0.24
CA GLU A 141 12.48 -2.70 -0.35
C GLU A 141 13.73 -2.46 0.51
N ARG A 142 14.81 -1.92 -0.09
CA ARG A 142 16.11 -1.80 0.62
C ARG A 142 16.13 -0.69 1.66
N GLU A 143 15.43 0.41 1.43
CA GLU A 143 15.53 1.64 2.25
C GLU A 143 14.21 2.05 2.92
N GLY A 144 13.14 1.24 2.79
CA GLY A 144 11.84 1.54 3.33
C GLY A 144 11.72 1.32 4.84
N ALA A 145 10.92 2.14 5.51
CA ALA A 145 10.62 1.93 6.93
C ALA A 145 9.84 0.63 7.13
N SER A 146 8.90 0.31 6.24
CA SER A 146 8.11 -0.93 6.28
C SER A 146 8.98 -2.18 6.21
N SER A 147 9.97 -2.21 5.30
CA SER A 147 10.89 -3.35 5.21
C SER A 147 11.82 -3.45 6.42
N ARG A 148 12.31 -2.31 6.96
CA ARG A 148 13.10 -2.31 8.20
C ARG A 148 12.30 -2.85 9.37
N ILE A 149 11.01 -2.50 9.47
CA ILE A 149 10.12 -3.03 10.50
C ILE A 149 9.99 -4.54 10.35
N LEU A 150 9.68 -5.05 9.16
CA LEU A 150 9.59 -6.49 8.89
C LEU A 150 10.89 -7.22 9.23
N ASN A 151 12.03 -6.69 8.79
CA ASN A 151 13.35 -7.26 9.09
C ASN A 151 13.65 -7.29 10.60
N SER A 152 13.17 -6.32 11.39
CA SER A 152 13.34 -6.32 12.84
C SER A 152 12.61 -7.48 13.54
N PHE A 153 11.63 -8.08 12.88
CA PHE A 153 10.95 -9.32 13.29
C PHE A 153 11.51 -10.57 12.60
N GLY A 154 12.64 -10.45 11.90
CA GLY A 154 13.24 -11.55 11.14
C GLY A 154 12.48 -11.93 9.90
N ILE A 155 11.63 -11.04 9.36
CA ILE A 155 10.87 -11.26 8.13
C ILE A 155 11.58 -10.54 6.99
N ASP A 156 12.21 -11.31 6.15
CA ASP A 156 12.77 -10.89 4.87
C ASP A 156 11.86 -11.32 3.71
N GLN A 157 12.25 -10.97 2.50
CA GLN A 157 11.48 -11.29 1.30
C GLN A 157 11.35 -12.82 1.09
N ASP A 158 12.40 -13.60 1.37
CA ASP A 158 12.38 -15.05 1.17
C ASP A 158 11.37 -15.72 2.11
N ARG A 159 11.28 -15.26 3.35
CA ARG A 159 10.29 -15.76 4.31
C ARG A 159 8.87 -15.39 3.90
N VAL A 160 8.67 -14.21 3.32
CA VAL A 160 7.35 -13.81 2.80
C VAL A 160 6.92 -14.70 1.64
N TYR A 161 7.84 -15.09 0.74
CA TYR A 161 7.53 -16.06 -0.32
C TYR A 161 7.09 -17.43 0.20
N GLN A 162 7.54 -17.83 1.37
CA GLN A 162 7.25 -19.15 1.96
C GLN A 162 5.96 -19.16 2.79
N ALA A 163 5.40 -17.98 3.12
CA ALA A 163 4.22 -17.83 3.97
C ALA A 163 2.91 -18.03 3.22
#